data_0023272546c6bb860e519bcda10e1455
#
_entry.id   0023272546c6bb860e519bcda10e1455
#
_cell.length_a   1.000
_cell.length_b   1.000
_cell.length_c   1.000
_cell.angle_alpha   90.00
_cell.angle_beta   90.00
_cell.angle_gamma   90.00
#
_symmetry.space_group_name_H-M   'P 1'
#
loop_
_entity.id
_entity.type
_entity.pdbx_description
1 polymer ?
#
loop_
_entity_poly.entity_id
_entity_poly.type
_entity_poly.pdbx_seq_one_letter_code
_entity_poly.pdbx_strand_id
1 'polypeptide(L)'
;FEDENGKMNRSIHDVDGSVLSISQFTLYADVRKGNRPSFVKAGAPDHAEQVWHAFNDALRAQGLDVKEGRFGAHMRVSLTNDGPVTIIFDTDELGI
;
A
#
# COMPACT_ATOMS: atom_id res chain seq x y z
N PHE A 1 8.64 13.28 1.00
CA PHE A 1 8.80 14.07 2.25
C PHE A 1 9.27 15.47 1.93
N GLU A 2 9.08 16.39 2.87
CA GLU A 2 9.41 17.79 2.65
C GLU A 2 10.92 18.05 2.68
N ASP A 3 11.36 18.91 1.75
CA ASP A 3 12.72 19.47 1.77
C ASP A 3 12.77 20.72 2.66
N GLU A 4 13.92 21.39 2.68
CA GLU A 4 14.13 22.61 3.46
C GLU A 4 13.24 23.80 3.03
N ASN A 5 12.62 23.70 1.85
CA ASN A 5 11.70 24.71 1.32
C ASN A 5 10.23 24.32 1.49
N GLY A 6 9.93 23.23 2.20
CA GLY A 6 8.59 22.74 2.43
C GLY A 6 7.96 22.02 1.23
N LYS A 7 8.76 21.63 0.24
CA LYS A 7 8.30 20.90 -0.95
C LYS A 7 8.59 19.41 -0.84
N MET A 8 7.68 18.58 -1.33
CA MET A 8 7.81 17.12 -1.25
C MET A 8 8.80 16.57 -2.28
N ASN A 9 10.08 16.84 -2.07
CA ASN A 9 11.16 16.44 -2.96
C ASN A 9 12.10 15.38 -2.38
N ARG A 10 11.87 14.95 -1.14
CA ARG A 10 12.73 13.96 -0.49
C ARG A 10 12.08 12.59 -0.52
N SER A 11 12.87 11.58 -0.89
CA SER A 11 12.44 10.18 -0.90
C SER A 11 12.46 9.59 0.51
N ILE A 12 11.89 8.37 0.63
CA ILE A 12 11.99 7.61 1.88
C ILE A 12 13.44 7.29 2.25
N HIS A 13 14.33 7.12 1.26
CA HIS A 13 15.76 6.94 1.51
C HIS A 13 16.40 8.20 2.09
N ASP A 14 16.03 9.37 1.59
CA ASP A 14 16.58 10.64 2.03
C ASP A 14 16.27 10.94 3.50
N VAL A 15 15.16 10.43 4.01
CA VAL A 15 14.73 10.66 5.40
C VAL A 15 14.95 9.44 6.30
N ASP A 16 15.61 8.40 5.79
CA ASP A 16 15.87 7.17 6.52
C ASP A 16 14.58 6.56 7.09
N GLY A 17 13.54 6.56 6.27
CA GLY A 17 12.22 6.08 6.63
C GLY A 17 12.08 4.58 6.52
N SER A 18 10.96 4.06 7.01
CA SER A 18 10.60 2.65 6.93
C SER A 18 9.18 2.50 6.40
N VAL A 19 8.80 1.28 6.03
CA VAL A 19 7.51 0.97 5.41
C VAL A 19 6.72 0.03 6.30
N LEU A 20 5.44 0.32 6.49
CA LEU A 20 4.46 -0.64 6.98
C LEU A 20 3.58 -1.06 5.81
N SER A 21 3.71 -2.30 5.38
CA SER A 21 2.98 -2.84 4.22
C SER A 21 1.78 -3.66 4.67
N ILE A 22 0.60 -3.21 4.31
CA ILE A 22 -0.67 -3.84 4.67
C ILE A 22 -1.42 -4.17 3.39
N SER A 23 -1.72 -5.45 3.17
CA SER A 23 -2.55 -5.88 2.04
C SER A 23 -4.01 -5.48 2.27
N GLN A 24 -4.71 -5.06 1.20
CA GLN A 24 -6.09 -4.61 1.32
C GLN A 24 -6.88 -4.87 0.03
N PHE A 25 -7.56 -6.02 -0.04
CA PHE A 25 -8.37 -6.35 -1.22
C PHE A 25 -9.66 -5.53 -1.33
N THR A 26 -10.14 -4.98 -0.21
CA THR A 26 -11.37 -4.18 -0.20
C THR A 26 -11.25 -2.85 -0.93
N LEU A 27 -10.05 -2.49 -1.39
CA LEU A 27 -9.86 -1.37 -2.31
C LEU A 27 -10.60 -1.60 -3.64
N TYR A 28 -10.88 -2.84 -3.99
CA TYR A 28 -11.66 -3.22 -5.18
C TYR A 28 -13.18 -3.32 -4.91
N ALA A 29 -13.65 -2.76 -3.80
CA ALA A 29 -15.07 -2.81 -3.45
C ALA A 29 -15.94 -2.12 -4.51
N ASP A 30 -16.96 -2.83 -4.96
CA ASP A 30 -18.02 -2.28 -5.80
C ASP A 30 -19.28 -2.16 -4.94
N VAL A 31 -19.74 -0.94 -4.74
CA VAL A 31 -20.86 -0.62 -3.84
C VAL A 31 -22.11 -0.16 -4.59
N ARG A 32 -22.15 -0.38 -5.91
CA ARG A 32 -23.24 0.12 -6.76
C ARG A 32 -24.56 -0.59 -6.56
N LYS A 33 -24.55 -1.83 -6.05
CA LYS A 33 -25.76 -2.66 -5.86
C LYS A 33 -25.94 -3.04 -4.40
N GLY A 34 -27.11 -2.69 -3.84
CA GLY A 34 -27.51 -3.10 -2.50
C GLY A 34 -26.58 -2.58 -1.40
N ASN A 35 -26.65 -3.22 -0.25
CA ASN A 35 -25.87 -2.82 0.93
C ASN A 35 -24.56 -3.59 1.06
N ARG A 36 -24.41 -4.71 0.34
CA ARG A 36 -23.24 -5.57 0.42
C ARG A 36 -22.23 -5.21 -0.68
N PRO A 37 -21.00 -4.83 -0.35
CA PRO A 37 -19.98 -4.59 -1.37
C PRO A 37 -19.60 -5.88 -2.08
N SER A 38 -19.30 -5.78 -3.38
CA SER A 38 -18.75 -6.86 -4.17
C SER A 38 -17.25 -6.68 -4.34
N PHE A 39 -16.49 -7.78 -4.25
CA PHE A 39 -15.04 -7.78 -4.40
C PHE A 39 -14.59 -8.63 -5.59
N VAL A 40 -15.46 -8.85 -6.57
CA VAL A 40 -15.16 -9.72 -7.72
C VAL A 40 -13.99 -9.23 -8.57
N LYS A 41 -13.65 -7.94 -8.49
CA LYS A 41 -12.52 -7.36 -9.22
C LYS A 41 -11.18 -7.57 -8.52
N ALA A 42 -11.17 -7.98 -7.27
CA ALA A 42 -9.93 -8.29 -6.56
C ALA A 42 -9.27 -9.53 -7.18
N GLY A 43 -7.94 -9.55 -7.16
CA GLY A 43 -7.19 -10.71 -7.63
C GLY A 43 -7.46 -11.96 -6.81
N ALA A 44 -7.23 -13.13 -7.42
CA ALA A 44 -7.32 -14.40 -6.69
C ALA A 44 -6.38 -14.38 -5.48
N PRO A 45 -6.80 -14.89 -4.29
CA PRO A 45 -6.04 -14.74 -3.07
C PRO A 45 -4.59 -15.25 -3.15
N ASP A 46 -4.36 -16.42 -3.72
CA ASP A 46 -3.01 -16.99 -3.82
C ASP A 46 -2.09 -16.12 -4.69
N HIS A 47 -2.59 -15.66 -5.83
CA HIS A 47 -1.84 -14.76 -6.72
C HIS A 47 -1.59 -13.41 -6.06
N ALA A 48 -2.62 -12.84 -5.44
CA ALA A 48 -2.53 -11.55 -4.77
C ALA A 48 -1.50 -11.59 -3.63
N GLU A 49 -1.46 -12.66 -2.86
CA GLU A 49 -0.48 -12.84 -1.81
C GLU A 49 0.95 -12.89 -2.36
N GLN A 50 1.17 -13.64 -3.44
CA GLN A 50 2.48 -13.72 -4.09
C GLN A 50 2.95 -12.37 -4.60
N VAL A 51 2.06 -11.59 -5.22
CA VAL A 51 2.39 -10.25 -5.72
C VAL A 51 2.72 -9.29 -4.57
N TRP A 52 1.96 -9.37 -3.48
CA TRP A 52 2.21 -8.53 -2.31
C TRP A 52 3.56 -8.87 -1.66
N HIS A 53 3.89 -10.15 -1.51
CA HIS A 53 5.20 -10.55 -1.00
C HIS A 53 6.33 -10.10 -1.93
N ALA A 54 6.15 -10.23 -3.24
CA ALA A 54 7.13 -9.78 -4.22
C ALA A 54 7.39 -8.27 -4.12
N PHE A 55 6.32 -7.49 -3.94
CA PHE A 55 6.43 -6.04 -3.71
C PHE A 55 7.23 -5.72 -2.45
N ASN A 56 6.92 -6.40 -1.34
CA ASN A 56 7.63 -6.21 -0.08
C ASN A 56 9.12 -6.56 -0.20
N ASP A 57 9.42 -7.66 -0.90
CA ASP A 57 10.80 -8.10 -1.12
C ASP A 57 11.56 -7.12 -2.03
N ALA A 58 10.89 -6.56 -3.04
CA ALA A 58 11.49 -5.54 -3.89
C ALA A 58 11.87 -4.27 -3.11
N LEU A 59 11.02 -3.85 -2.16
CA LEU A 59 11.35 -2.74 -1.28
C LEU A 59 12.55 -3.06 -0.38
N ARG A 60 12.61 -4.25 0.17
CA ARG A 60 13.75 -4.70 0.98
C ARG A 60 15.04 -4.76 0.17
N ALA A 61 14.95 -5.18 -1.09
CA ALA A 61 16.10 -5.21 -1.98
C ALA A 61 16.71 -3.82 -2.23
N GLN A 62 15.92 -2.77 -2.04
CA GLN A 62 16.39 -1.39 -2.10
C GLN A 62 16.95 -0.88 -0.77
N GLY A 63 17.06 -1.73 0.24
CA GLY A 63 17.61 -1.38 1.55
C GLY A 63 16.61 -0.79 2.54
N LEU A 64 15.31 -0.88 2.25
CA LEU A 64 14.28 -0.37 3.15
C LEU A 64 13.93 -1.37 4.24
N ASP A 65 13.65 -0.88 5.43
CA ASP A 65 13.04 -1.66 6.51
C ASP A 65 11.53 -1.75 6.22
N VAL A 66 11.05 -2.96 5.98
CA VAL A 66 9.64 -3.22 5.67
C VAL A 66 9.04 -4.16 6.71
N LYS A 67 8.04 -3.68 7.42
CA LYS A 67 7.21 -4.48 8.30
C LYS A 67 5.93 -4.82 7.57
N GLU A 68 5.41 -6.03 7.77
CA GLU A 68 4.25 -6.55 7.08
C GLU A 68 3.09 -6.79 8.05
N GLY A 69 1.86 -6.56 7.55
CA GLY A 69 0.69 -7.18 8.15
C GLY A 69 0.61 -8.66 7.83
N ARG A 70 -0.54 -9.27 8.04
CA ARG A 70 -0.80 -10.67 7.70
C ARG A 70 -1.85 -10.73 6.60
N PHE A 71 -1.49 -11.30 5.46
CA PHE A 71 -2.37 -11.39 4.30
C PHE A 71 -3.69 -12.09 4.64
N GLY A 72 -4.81 -11.46 4.27
CA GLY A 72 -6.15 -12.01 4.46
C GLY A 72 -6.66 -12.05 5.91
N ALA A 73 -5.87 -11.64 6.87
CA ALA A 73 -6.27 -11.66 8.27
C ALA A 73 -7.11 -10.43 8.65
N HIS A 74 -7.93 -10.59 9.66
CA HIS A 74 -8.54 -9.43 10.32
C HIS A 74 -7.47 -8.71 11.13
N MET A 75 -7.19 -7.47 10.79
CA MET A 75 -6.13 -6.68 11.43
C MET A 75 -6.67 -5.39 12.03
N ARG A 76 -6.07 -4.99 13.11
CA ARG A 76 -6.26 -3.66 13.69
C ARG A 76 -4.98 -2.87 13.44
N VAL A 77 -5.05 -1.87 12.57
CA VAL A 77 -3.89 -1.08 12.16
C VAL A 77 -3.98 0.29 12.81
N SER A 78 -2.98 0.61 13.63
CA SER A 78 -2.91 1.91 14.31
C SER A 78 -1.79 2.74 13.71
N LEU A 79 -2.10 3.96 13.34
CA LEU A 79 -1.12 4.89 12.80
C LEU A 79 -1.58 6.33 13.01
N THR A 80 -0.66 7.26 12.89
CA THR A 80 -0.98 8.68 12.74
C THR A 80 -0.65 9.09 11.32
N ASN A 81 -1.66 9.53 10.56
CA ASN A 81 -1.45 10.06 9.22
C ASN A 81 -1.11 11.55 9.34
N ASP A 82 0.18 11.81 9.43
CA ASP A 82 0.71 13.14 9.63
C ASP A 82 0.77 13.91 8.32
N GLY A 83 0.00 14.96 8.28
CA GLY A 83 -0.25 15.76 7.10
C GLY A 83 -1.73 16.14 7.04
N PRO A 84 -2.71 15.28 6.64
CA PRO A 84 -2.46 13.95 6.06
C PRO A 84 -2.02 14.01 4.60
N VAL A 85 -1.33 12.96 4.16
CA VAL A 85 -0.94 12.78 2.76
C VAL A 85 -1.30 11.36 2.32
N THR A 86 -2.02 11.24 1.21
CA THR A 86 -2.36 9.97 0.59
C THR A 86 -2.07 10.04 -0.90
N ILE A 87 -1.32 9.08 -1.41
CA ILE A 87 -0.96 8.99 -2.82
C ILE A 87 -1.37 7.61 -3.31
N ILE A 88 -2.09 7.57 -4.42
CA ILE A 88 -2.57 6.33 -5.03
C ILE A 88 -1.74 6.05 -6.28
N PHE A 89 -1.16 4.84 -6.33
CA PHE A 89 -0.50 4.32 -7.52
C PHE A 89 -1.35 3.20 -8.09
N ASP A 90 -1.89 3.42 -9.28
CA ASP A 90 -2.61 2.40 -10.04
C ASP A 90 -1.76 2.05 -11.25
N THR A 91 -1.33 0.79 -11.35
CA THR A 91 -0.42 0.36 -12.41
C THR A 91 -1.06 0.49 -13.79
N ASP A 92 -2.37 0.29 -13.90
CA ASP A 92 -3.08 0.46 -15.16
C ASP A 92 -3.05 1.92 -15.62
N GLU A 93 -3.29 2.85 -14.72
CA GLU A 93 -3.22 4.29 -15.02
C GLU A 93 -1.80 4.75 -15.30
N LEU A 94 -0.80 4.16 -14.61
CA LEU A 94 0.60 4.50 -14.79
C LEU A 94 1.21 3.86 -16.03
N GLY A 95 0.54 2.89 -16.66
CA GLY A 95 1.03 2.20 -17.85
C GLY A 95 2.18 1.23 -17.57
N ILE A 96 2.21 0.68 -16.39
CA ILE A 96 3.26 -0.28 -15.97
C ILE A 96 2.72 -1.62 -15.53
#